data_572897ae3d28cc37cdb71e5822f07c19
#
_entry.id   572897ae3d28cc37cdb71e5822f07c19
#
_cell.length_a   1.000
_cell.length_b   1.000
_cell.length_c   1.000
_cell.angle_alpha   90.00
_cell.angle_beta   90.00
_cell.angle_gamma   90.00
#
_symmetry.space_group_name_H-M   'P 1'
#
loop_
_entity.id
_entity.type
_entity.pdbx_description
1 polymer ?
#
loop_
_entity_poly.entity_id
_entity_poly.type
_entity_poly.pdbx_seq_one_letter_code
_entity_poly.pdbx_strand_id
1 'polypeptide(L)'
;MNSPTPALVTQRGARRLPRAALLLLCAAYVLPGLVGRDPWRSADLTAFGQMIAIAEGRTAWWAPMLGGVPADTALLPHWLGAIFIDATAGLVEPALAARLPFALLLVLVLALVWYTTFHLARTDAAQPVPFAFGGEAEPVAYARAIADGAVLALMATLGLLQLGHETTPELVQLFAMTLFMYGLAAAPFRHGRSRAAVLAALPLLAGSGAPAMALAAGLGGLVVVWNSRYAQVRAFAWAVAAAIAAAVLMALVLGAWRWRAHGLGWSDLPGVARQWLWFLWPAWPLALWTLWRWRRHLSYRHLSIPLIPVGVALVSNLTMSGSDRALMLGLPGMAVLAAFALPTLKRSTAAAIDWLSMFFFTLCALTIWVIYTAMHTGVPAKPAANVAKLAPGFETSFSLLALLLAAAGTLAWLWLVRWRTGRHREALWKSMVLPASGVALCWLLLMTLWLPLLDYARSPRPWVERIAALVPADACIAAPGLAPAAVAALEYLGRWPVDARAAAMDGNCSHAMQITRAQPLPAAPAGWELAGTAQRPTDRNEITLVYRRLPPR
;
A
#
# COMPACT_ATOMS: atom_id res chain seq x y z
N MET A 1 25.56 34.01 12.97
CA MET A 1 24.72 33.28 11.97
C MET A 1 24.00 32.19 12.75
N ASN A 2 22.70 32.34 12.99
CA ASN A 2 21.92 31.28 13.65
C ASN A 2 21.75 30.13 12.64
N SER A 3 22.52 29.06 12.83
CA SER A 3 22.35 27.82 12.05
C SER A 3 20.92 27.28 12.30
N PRO A 4 20.15 27.00 11.25
CA PRO A 4 18.79 26.49 11.42
C PRO A 4 18.73 25.05 11.91
N THR A 5 19.87 24.37 12.04
CA THR A 5 19.96 22.95 12.41
C THR A 5 20.00 22.81 13.93
N PRO A 6 18.93 22.31 14.57
CA PRO A 6 18.85 22.26 16.03
C PRO A 6 19.52 21.01 16.64
N ALA A 7 20.25 20.22 15.86
CA ALA A 7 20.77 18.92 16.28
C ALA A 7 22.29 18.94 16.50
N LEU A 8 22.71 18.38 17.62
CA LEU A 8 24.09 18.02 17.92
C LEU A 8 24.24 16.52 17.77
N VAL A 9 25.03 16.08 16.77
CA VAL A 9 25.18 14.66 16.45
C VAL A 9 26.66 14.29 16.48
N THR A 10 27.00 13.34 17.35
CA THR A 10 28.35 12.78 17.41
C THR A 10 28.55 11.71 16.33
N GLN A 11 29.79 11.40 15.97
CA GLN A 11 30.14 10.34 15.04
C GLN A 11 29.60 8.97 15.49
N ARG A 12 29.51 8.72 16.81
CA ARG A 12 28.90 7.49 17.35
C ARG A 12 27.38 7.44 17.10
N GLY A 13 26.69 8.60 17.16
CA GLY A 13 25.27 8.71 16.84
C GLY A 13 24.96 8.48 15.36
N ALA A 14 25.90 8.80 14.47
CA ALA A 14 25.75 8.64 13.02
C ALA A 14 26.14 7.24 12.50
N ARG A 15 26.28 6.23 13.37
CA ARG A 15 26.51 4.85 12.93
C ARG A 15 25.35 4.36 12.07
N ARG A 16 25.68 3.80 10.90
CA ARG A 16 24.70 3.17 9.99
C ARG A 16 24.14 1.88 10.59
N LEU A 17 22.92 1.54 10.20
CA LEU A 17 22.36 0.21 10.45
C LEU A 17 23.14 -0.84 9.63
N PRO A 18 23.50 -2.01 10.21
CA PRO A 18 24.11 -3.09 9.44
C PRO A 18 23.25 -3.46 8.22
N ARG A 19 23.84 -3.46 7.03
CA ARG A 19 23.09 -3.70 5.79
C ARG A 19 22.34 -5.01 5.79
N ALA A 20 22.95 -6.08 6.30
CA ALA A 20 22.28 -7.37 6.40
C ALA A 20 21.02 -7.30 7.27
N ALA A 21 21.07 -6.60 8.42
CA ALA A 21 19.92 -6.41 9.29
C ALA A 21 18.79 -5.61 8.59
N LEU A 22 19.14 -4.53 7.88
CA LEU A 22 18.17 -3.75 7.11
C LEU A 22 17.53 -4.57 6.00
N LEU A 23 18.33 -5.33 5.23
CA LEU A 23 17.83 -6.17 4.13
C LEU A 23 16.95 -7.33 4.64
N LEU A 24 17.35 -7.98 5.74
CA LEU A 24 16.53 -9.02 6.38
C LEU A 24 15.20 -8.45 6.88
N LEU A 25 15.22 -7.24 7.46
CA LEU A 25 13.99 -6.59 7.91
C LEU A 25 13.10 -6.21 6.71
N CYS A 26 13.67 -5.68 5.62
CA CYS A 26 12.92 -5.42 4.39
C CYS A 26 12.34 -6.72 3.80
N ALA A 27 13.09 -7.82 3.80
CA ALA A 27 12.60 -9.12 3.35
C ALA A 27 11.45 -9.63 4.24
N ALA A 28 11.60 -9.53 5.57
CA ALA A 28 10.55 -9.90 6.51
C ALA A 28 9.29 -9.01 6.42
N TYR A 29 9.42 -7.81 5.86
CA TYR A 29 8.30 -6.92 5.59
C TYR A 29 7.64 -7.23 4.24
N VAL A 30 8.40 -7.46 3.17
CA VAL A 30 7.89 -7.54 1.78
C VAL A 30 7.42 -8.95 1.41
N LEU A 31 8.15 -10.00 1.83
CA LEU A 31 7.89 -11.37 1.35
C LEU A 31 6.63 -12.03 1.95
N PRO A 32 6.27 -11.84 3.24
CA PRO A 32 5.08 -12.47 3.78
C PRO A 32 3.81 -12.01 3.07
N GLY A 33 2.93 -12.96 2.76
CA GLY A 33 1.69 -12.72 2.02
C GLY A 33 1.84 -12.59 0.50
N LEU A 34 3.04 -12.83 -0.05
CA LEU A 34 3.24 -12.90 -1.49
C LEU A 34 2.63 -14.19 -2.06
N VAL A 35 2.81 -15.31 -1.38
CA VAL A 35 2.38 -16.65 -1.77
C VAL A 35 1.21 -17.13 -0.91
N GLY A 36 0.38 -18.01 -1.45
CA GLY A 36 -0.63 -18.76 -0.69
C GLY A 36 -1.91 -17.97 -0.35
N ARG A 37 -2.25 -16.93 -1.11
CA ARG A 37 -3.51 -16.20 -0.97
C ARG A 37 -4.12 -15.82 -2.31
N ASP A 38 -5.43 -15.71 -2.33
CA ASP A 38 -6.16 -15.07 -3.43
C ASP A 38 -6.05 -13.53 -3.39
N PRO A 39 -6.47 -12.79 -4.42
CA PRO A 39 -6.74 -11.35 -4.30
C PRO A 39 -7.90 -11.10 -3.31
N TRP A 40 -7.68 -10.21 -2.31
CA TRP A 40 -8.62 -10.15 -1.19
C TRP A 40 -9.65 -9.04 -1.27
N ARG A 41 -9.22 -7.80 -1.44
CA ARG A 41 -10.11 -6.64 -1.40
C ARG A 41 -10.71 -6.34 -2.77
N SER A 42 -11.83 -5.62 -2.76
CA SER A 42 -12.51 -5.24 -4.00
C SER A 42 -11.57 -4.60 -5.02
N ALA A 43 -10.70 -3.67 -4.61
CA ALA A 43 -9.79 -3.02 -5.54
C ALA A 43 -8.65 -3.93 -6.01
N ASP A 44 -8.08 -4.79 -5.13
CA ASP A 44 -7.06 -5.78 -5.49
C ASP A 44 -7.63 -6.80 -6.48
N LEU A 45 -8.82 -7.31 -6.19
CA LEU A 45 -9.52 -8.27 -7.05
C LEU A 45 -9.95 -7.67 -8.39
N THR A 46 -10.44 -6.42 -8.40
CA THR A 46 -10.79 -5.71 -9.63
C THR A 46 -9.56 -5.48 -10.51
N ALA A 47 -8.47 -5.00 -9.93
CA ALA A 47 -7.24 -4.76 -10.67
C ALA A 47 -6.66 -6.07 -11.23
N PHE A 48 -6.61 -7.13 -10.41
CA PHE A 48 -6.20 -8.45 -10.86
C PHE A 48 -7.11 -9.00 -11.97
N GLY A 49 -8.44 -8.83 -11.84
CA GLY A 49 -9.40 -9.23 -12.87
C GLY A 49 -9.14 -8.58 -14.23
N GLN A 50 -8.76 -7.28 -14.23
CA GLN A 50 -8.36 -6.60 -15.47
C GLN A 50 -7.05 -7.18 -16.04
N MET A 51 -6.06 -7.45 -15.19
CA MET A 51 -4.78 -8.02 -15.61
C MET A 51 -4.95 -9.40 -16.25
N ILE A 52 -5.70 -10.28 -15.60
CA ILE A 52 -5.92 -11.64 -16.11
C ILE A 52 -6.79 -11.64 -17.38
N ALA A 53 -7.79 -10.76 -17.47
CA ALA A 53 -8.61 -10.63 -18.67
C ALA A 53 -7.80 -10.18 -19.90
N ILE A 54 -6.82 -9.28 -19.70
CA ILE A 54 -5.87 -8.87 -20.73
C ILE A 54 -4.94 -10.03 -21.11
N ALA A 55 -4.34 -10.70 -20.12
CA ALA A 55 -3.37 -11.77 -20.34
C ALA A 55 -4.02 -12.98 -21.05
N GLU A 56 -5.27 -13.32 -20.73
CA GLU A 56 -6.04 -14.38 -21.39
C GLU A 56 -6.63 -13.96 -22.75
N GLY A 57 -6.41 -12.73 -23.22
CA GLY A 57 -6.94 -12.22 -24.48
C GLY A 57 -8.46 -12.03 -24.50
N ARG A 58 -9.14 -12.06 -23.36
CA ARG A 58 -10.59 -11.85 -23.24
C ARG A 58 -10.99 -10.40 -23.48
N THR A 59 -10.06 -9.48 -23.37
CA THR A 59 -10.27 -8.04 -23.58
C THR A 59 -9.07 -7.40 -24.26
N ALA A 60 -9.31 -6.27 -24.93
CA ALA A 60 -8.23 -5.52 -25.60
C ALA A 60 -7.32 -4.80 -24.61
N TRP A 61 -6.03 -4.73 -24.92
CA TRP A 61 -5.03 -4.02 -24.09
C TRP A 61 -5.36 -2.54 -23.86
N TRP A 62 -5.93 -1.88 -24.87
CA TRP A 62 -6.25 -0.45 -24.85
C TRP A 62 -7.62 -0.12 -24.25
N ALA A 63 -8.50 -1.09 -24.17
CA ALA A 63 -9.85 -0.94 -23.67
C ALA A 63 -10.24 -2.16 -22.81
N PRO A 64 -9.56 -2.36 -21.65
CA PRO A 64 -9.88 -3.51 -20.80
C PRO A 64 -11.30 -3.41 -20.25
N MET A 65 -11.98 -4.55 -20.22
CA MET A 65 -13.36 -4.68 -19.75
C MET A 65 -13.45 -5.86 -18.77
N LEU A 66 -14.40 -5.77 -17.85
CA LEU A 66 -14.86 -6.87 -16.99
C LEU A 66 -16.38 -7.00 -17.14
N GLY A 67 -16.85 -8.18 -17.50
CA GLY A 67 -18.29 -8.39 -17.75
C GLY A 67 -18.87 -7.46 -18.81
N GLY A 68 -18.09 -7.08 -19.84
CA GLY A 68 -18.49 -6.12 -20.86
C GLY A 68 -18.56 -4.65 -20.42
N VAL A 69 -18.15 -4.34 -19.16
CA VAL A 69 -18.09 -2.97 -18.62
C VAL A 69 -16.65 -2.47 -18.68
N PRO A 70 -16.40 -1.26 -19.24
CA PRO A 70 -15.05 -0.71 -19.36
C PRO A 70 -14.35 -0.54 -17.99
N ALA A 71 -13.04 -0.78 -17.96
CA ALA A 71 -12.20 -0.47 -16.81
C ALA A 71 -12.22 1.03 -16.50
N ASP A 72 -12.20 1.34 -15.24
CA ASP A 72 -12.39 2.71 -14.79
C ASP A 72 -11.21 3.64 -15.09
N THR A 73 -9.98 3.14 -15.23
CA THR A 73 -8.75 3.88 -15.59
C THR A 73 -7.50 3.04 -15.28
N ALA A 74 -6.32 3.58 -15.48
CA ALA A 74 -5.05 3.01 -15.05
C ALA A 74 -4.52 1.87 -15.92
N LEU A 75 -4.31 2.12 -17.20
CA LEU A 75 -3.83 1.09 -18.14
C LEU A 75 -2.44 0.55 -17.77
N LEU A 76 -1.48 1.42 -17.40
CA LEU A 76 -0.10 0.99 -17.14
C LEU A 76 0.04 -0.06 -16.03
N PRO A 77 -0.63 0.05 -14.87
CA PRO A 77 -0.64 -1.01 -13.87
C PRO A 77 -1.25 -2.32 -14.34
N HIS A 78 -2.32 -2.26 -15.14
CA HIS A 78 -2.95 -3.45 -15.69
C HIS A 78 -2.04 -4.16 -16.71
N TRP A 79 -1.37 -3.41 -17.57
CA TRP A 79 -0.37 -3.96 -18.48
C TRP A 79 0.81 -4.60 -17.74
N LEU A 80 1.29 -3.95 -16.67
CA LEU A 80 2.37 -4.50 -15.87
C LEU A 80 2.03 -5.88 -15.33
N GLY A 81 0.85 -6.05 -14.73
CA GLY A 81 0.41 -7.35 -14.22
C GLY A 81 0.15 -8.35 -15.33
N ALA A 82 -0.53 -7.94 -16.42
CA ALA A 82 -0.84 -8.81 -17.55
C ALA A 82 0.41 -9.38 -18.23
N ILE A 83 1.45 -8.54 -18.46
CA ILE A 83 2.73 -8.97 -19.03
C ILE A 83 3.40 -10.05 -18.16
N PHE A 84 3.38 -9.89 -16.84
CA PHE A 84 3.97 -10.90 -15.94
C PHE A 84 3.15 -12.18 -15.89
N ILE A 85 1.82 -12.11 -15.92
CA ILE A 85 0.94 -13.29 -16.01
C ILE A 85 1.23 -14.06 -17.31
N ASP A 86 1.27 -13.36 -18.44
CA ASP A 86 1.52 -13.96 -19.75
C ASP A 86 2.94 -14.56 -19.84
N ALA A 87 3.96 -13.80 -19.42
CA ALA A 87 5.36 -14.25 -19.44
C ALA A 87 5.65 -15.45 -18.55
N THR A 88 4.85 -15.70 -17.52
CA THR A 88 4.99 -16.83 -16.58
C THR A 88 3.89 -17.87 -16.73
N ALA A 89 3.11 -17.80 -17.81
CA ALA A 89 1.99 -18.71 -18.07
C ALA A 89 2.44 -20.18 -18.00
N GLY A 90 1.68 -20.99 -17.26
CA GLY A 90 1.99 -22.40 -17.02
C GLY A 90 3.11 -22.72 -16.02
N LEU A 91 3.88 -21.72 -15.56
CA LEU A 91 4.96 -21.90 -14.57
C LEU A 91 4.54 -21.46 -13.17
N VAL A 92 3.74 -20.40 -13.09
CA VAL A 92 3.37 -19.74 -11.84
C VAL A 92 1.87 -19.47 -11.84
N GLU A 93 1.25 -19.59 -10.68
CA GLU A 93 -0.15 -19.23 -10.49
C GLU A 93 -0.38 -17.74 -10.89
N PRO A 94 -1.43 -17.40 -11.67
CA PRO A 94 -1.65 -16.05 -12.16
C PRO A 94 -1.70 -14.98 -11.06
N ALA A 95 -2.28 -15.29 -9.91
CA ALA A 95 -2.35 -14.37 -8.77
C ALA A 95 -0.96 -14.06 -8.18
N LEU A 96 -0.06 -15.05 -8.13
CA LEU A 96 1.34 -14.85 -7.72
C LEU A 96 2.11 -14.09 -8.80
N ALA A 97 1.94 -14.48 -10.08
CA ALA A 97 2.59 -13.81 -11.22
C ALA A 97 2.30 -12.31 -11.23
N ALA A 98 1.03 -11.92 -11.06
CA ALA A 98 0.63 -10.53 -10.95
C ALA A 98 1.29 -9.80 -9.78
N ARG A 99 1.50 -10.45 -8.63
CA ARG A 99 2.09 -9.84 -7.42
C ARG A 99 3.59 -9.59 -7.53
N LEU A 100 4.33 -10.36 -8.30
CA LEU A 100 5.79 -10.24 -8.40
C LEU A 100 6.26 -8.83 -8.76
N PRO A 101 5.76 -8.18 -9.85
CA PRO A 101 6.16 -6.83 -10.18
C PRO A 101 5.74 -5.80 -9.12
N PHE A 102 4.60 -5.98 -8.46
CA PHE A 102 4.16 -5.07 -7.40
C PHE A 102 4.99 -5.21 -6.12
N ALA A 103 5.40 -6.42 -5.76
CA ALA A 103 6.36 -6.62 -4.66
C ALA A 103 7.71 -5.96 -4.98
N LEU A 104 8.19 -6.04 -6.23
CA LEU A 104 9.38 -5.31 -6.67
C LEU A 104 9.19 -3.79 -6.56
N LEU A 105 8.02 -3.25 -6.94
CA LEU A 105 7.73 -1.83 -6.76
C LEU A 105 7.80 -1.41 -5.28
N LEU A 106 7.29 -2.22 -4.36
CA LEU A 106 7.41 -1.95 -2.93
C LEU A 106 8.87 -1.92 -2.47
N VAL A 107 9.71 -2.86 -2.93
CA VAL A 107 11.16 -2.83 -2.66
C VAL A 107 11.79 -1.55 -3.20
N LEU A 108 11.44 -1.15 -4.42
CA LEU A 108 11.95 0.08 -5.04
C LEU A 108 11.48 1.34 -4.28
N VAL A 109 10.25 1.37 -3.76
CA VAL A 109 9.78 2.47 -2.90
C VAL A 109 10.64 2.59 -1.65
N LEU A 110 10.92 1.48 -0.96
CA LEU A 110 11.81 1.47 0.21
C LEU A 110 13.21 2.01 -0.15
N ALA A 111 13.78 1.53 -1.25
CA ALA A 111 15.08 1.98 -1.74
C ALA A 111 15.08 3.48 -2.13
N LEU A 112 14.05 3.94 -2.83
CA LEU A 112 13.93 5.34 -3.23
C LEU A 112 13.76 6.27 -2.04
N VAL A 113 13.04 5.88 -0.99
CA VAL A 113 12.94 6.65 0.27
C VAL A 113 14.30 6.75 0.93
N TRP A 114 15.08 5.66 0.96
CA TRP A 114 16.45 5.69 1.47
C TRP A 114 17.31 6.69 0.70
N TYR A 115 17.37 6.58 -0.64
CA TYR A 115 18.17 7.46 -1.48
C TYR A 115 17.71 8.91 -1.46
N THR A 116 16.40 9.16 -1.42
CA THR A 116 15.81 10.50 -1.27
C THR A 116 16.30 11.14 0.01
N THR A 117 16.14 10.45 1.13
CA THR A 117 16.54 10.95 2.44
C THR A 117 18.04 11.15 2.52
N PHE A 118 18.83 10.23 1.97
CA PHE A 118 20.28 10.34 1.88
C PHE A 118 20.72 11.63 1.16
N HIS A 119 20.11 11.94 -0.01
CA HIS A 119 20.44 13.16 -0.74
C HIS A 119 19.96 14.42 -0.02
N LEU A 120 18.79 14.41 0.58
CA LEU A 120 18.28 15.54 1.36
C LEU A 120 19.13 15.83 2.60
N ALA A 121 19.53 14.80 3.33
CA ALA A 121 20.35 14.93 4.53
C ALA A 121 21.78 15.41 4.23
N ARG A 122 22.26 15.31 2.99
CA ARG A 122 23.56 15.84 2.54
C ARG A 122 23.54 17.34 2.22
N THR A 123 22.37 17.97 2.19
CA THR A 123 22.29 19.42 1.95
C THR A 123 22.74 20.18 3.18
N ASP A 124 23.47 21.30 2.98
CA ASP A 124 24.08 22.09 4.08
C ASP A 124 23.07 22.48 5.16
N ALA A 125 21.85 22.83 4.75
CA ALA A 125 20.76 23.20 5.66
C ALA A 125 20.25 22.06 6.54
N ALA A 126 20.52 20.80 6.18
CA ALA A 126 20.10 19.60 6.92
C ALA A 126 21.22 19.02 7.79
N GLN A 127 22.47 19.47 7.62
CA GLN A 127 23.61 18.97 8.38
C GLN A 127 23.55 19.37 9.87
N PRO A 128 24.07 18.53 10.78
CA PRO A 128 24.16 18.88 12.20
C PRO A 128 25.07 20.10 12.44
N VAL A 129 24.89 20.73 13.60
CA VAL A 129 25.72 21.85 13.99
C VAL A 129 27.17 21.37 14.24
N PRO A 130 28.18 22.02 13.64
CA PRO A 130 29.57 21.68 13.91
C PRO A 130 29.93 21.94 15.38
N PHE A 131 30.79 21.11 15.97
CA PHE A 131 31.27 21.31 17.32
C PHE A 131 32.50 22.24 17.33
N ALA A 132 32.65 23.02 18.40
CA ALA A 132 33.77 23.96 18.54
C ALA A 132 35.15 23.26 18.51
N PHE A 133 35.21 22.00 18.95
CA PHE A 133 36.45 21.22 19.06
C PHE A 133 36.47 19.97 18.16
N GLY A 134 35.56 19.87 17.20
CA GLY A 134 35.43 18.69 16.35
C GLY A 134 34.71 17.52 17.06
N GLY A 135 34.59 16.38 16.35
CA GLY A 135 33.88 15.18 16.85
C GLY A 135 32.43 15.09 16.44
N GLU A 136 31.96 16.04 15.61
CA GLU A 136 30.69 15.97 14.93
C GLU A 136 30.66 14.81 13.93
N ALA A 137 29.46 14.41 13.56
CA ALA A 137 29.23 13.36 12.59
C ALA A 137 29.70 13.78 11.18
N GLU A 138 30.44 12.89 10.52
CA GLU A 138 30.77 13.07 9.10
C GLU A 138 29.47 13.20 8.28
N PRO A 139 29.38 14.16 7.32
CA PRO A 139 28.17 14.43 6.54
C PRO A 139 27.55 13.21 5.86
N VAL A 140 28.38 12.33 5.31
CA VAL A 140 27.92 11.10 4.64
C VAL A 140 27.45 10.05 5.64
N ALA A 141 28.11 9.91 6.80
CA ALA A 141 27.72 9.01 7.86
C ALA A 141 26.36 9.42 8.45
N TYR A 142 26.20 10.72 8.74
CA TYR A 142 24.95 11.31 9.19
C TYR A 142 23.81 11.04 8.19
N ALA A 143 24.05 11.36 6.90
CA ALA A 143 23.03 11.17 5.85
C ALA A 143 22.58 9.70 5.73
N ARG A 144 23.50 8.74 5.89
CA ARG A 144 23.17 7.31 5.90
C ARG A 144 22.31 6.93 7.11
N ALA A 145 22.66 7.42 8.28
CA ALA A 145 21.91 7.11 9.50
C ALA A 145 20.47 7.67 9.46
N ILE A 146 20.28 8.88 8.90
CA ILE A 146 18.95 9.46 8.70
C ILE A 146 18.16 8.68 7.63
N ALA A 147 18.82 8.26 6.54
CA ALA A 147 18.19 7.45 5.50
C ALA A 147 17.72 6.09 6.03
N ASP A 148 18.53 5.42 6.86
CA ASP A 148 18.12 4.19 7.55
C ASP A 148 16.88 4.45 8.42
N GLY A 149 16.87 5.57 9.16
CA GLY A 149 15.71 6.00 9.96
C GLY A 149 14.45 6.24 9.14
N ALA A 150 14.56 6.76 7.91
CA ALA A 150 13.40 7.01 7.03
C ALA A 150 12.77 5.71 6.52
N VAL A 151 13.58 4.73 6.13
CA VAL A 151 13.05 3.40 5.74
C VAL A 151 12.35 2.73 6.91
N LEU A 152 12.95 2.76 8.10
CA LEU A 152 12.32 2.23 9.30
C LEU A 152 11.01 2.97 9.63
N ALA A 153 10.97 4.30 9.50
CA ALA A 153 9.76 5.08 9.72
C ALA A 153 8.66 4.74 8.71
N LEU A 154 9.02 4.50 7.43
CA LEU A 154 8.06 4.07 6.41
C LEU A 154 7.50 2.68 6.71
N MET A 155 8.36 1.72 7.05
CA MET A 155 7.94 0.36 7.41
C MET A 155 7.10 0.31 8.68
N ALA A 156 7.33 1.23 9.61
CA ALA A 156 6.55 1.36 10.83
C ALA A 156 5.14 1.92 10.59
N THR A 157 4.88 2.59 9.45
CA THR A 157 3.57 3.19 9.15
C THR A 157 2.50 2.13 8.89
N LEU A 158 1.42 2.17 9.67
CA LEU A 158 0.35 1.17 9.59
C LEU A 158 -0.38 1.18 8.24
N GLY A 159 -0.54 2.36 7.62
CA GLY A 159 -1.24 2.52 6.36
C GLY A 159 -0.58 1.84 5.16
N LEU A 160 0.74 1.63 5.18
CA LEU A 160 1.43 0.96 4.08
C LEU A 160 1.30 -0.57 4.16
N LEU A 161 1.15 -1.12 5.37
CA LEU A 161 1.33 -2.55 5.62
C LEU A 161 0.49 -3.44 4.72
N GLN A 162 -0.81 -3.20 4.62
CA GLN A 162 -1.69 -4.00 3.77
C GLN A 162 -1.70 -3.48 2.32
N LEU A 163 -1.86 -2.16 2.13
CA LEU A 163 -1.98 -1.57 0.80
C LEU A 163 -0.70 -1.74 -0.04
N GLY A 164 0.46 -1.78 0.60
CA GLY A 164 1.74 -2.03 -0.07
C GLY A 164 1.89 -3.46 -0.61
N HIS A 165 1.01 -4.39 -0.24
CA HIS A 165 1.03 -5.79 -0.69
C HIS A 165 -0.11 -6.13 -1.66
N GLU A 166 -0.89 -5.14 -2.11
CA GLU A 166 -1.96 -5.31 -3.09
C GLU A 166 -1.45 -5.04 -4.52
N THR A 167 -2.11 -5.62 -5.52
CA THR A 167 -1.77 -5.43 -6.95
C THR A 167 -2.55 -4.26 -7.56
N THR A 168 -2.62 -3.15 -6.84
CA THR A 168 -3.48 -2.02 -7.21
C THR A 168 -2.73 -0.91 -7.92
N PRO A 169 -3.43 -0.10 -8.75
CA PRO A 169 -2.83 1.05 -9.42
C PRO A 169 -2.12 2.03 -8.48
N GLU A 170 -2.63 2.16 -7.26
CA GLU A 170 -2.10 3.08 -6.26
C GLU A 170 -0.69 2.71 -5.79
N LEU A 171 -0.28 1.44 -5.88
CA LEU A 171 1.11 1.06 -5.58
C LEU A 171 2.07 1.56 -6.68
N VAL A 172 1.66 1.54 -7.95
CA VAL A 172 2.41 2.16 -9.06
C VAL A 172 2.47 3.67 -8.88
N GLN A 173 1.37 4.30 -8.46
CA GLN A 173 1.32 5.73 -8.15
C GLN A 173 2.25 6.09 -6.99
N LEU A 174 2.28 5.29 -5.93
CA LEU A 174 3.21 5.43 -4.81
C LEU A 174 4.67 5.38 -5.26
N PHE A 175 5.01 4.40 -6.10
CA PHE A 175 6.34 4.29 -6.70
C PHE A 175 6.66 5.53 -7.54
N ALA A 176 5.76 5.96 -8.42
CA ALA A 176 5.95 7.14 -9.27
C ALA A 176 6.13 8.42 -8.45
N MET A 177 5.31 8.63 -7.42
CA MET A 177 5.43 9.78 -6.52
C MET A 177 6.77 9.76 -5.75
N THR A 178 7.20 8.59 -5.29
CA THR A 178 8.48 8.43 -4.59
C THR A 178 9.67 8.64 -5.54
N LEU A 179 9.56 8.18 -6.79
CA LEU A 179 10.55 8.41 -7.84
C LEU A 179 10.67 9.90 -8.18
N PHE A 180 9.55 10.61 -8.25
CA PHE A 180 9.52 12.07 -8.43
C PHE A 180 10.23 12.78 -7.28
N MET A 181 9.91 12.42 -6.04
CA MET A 181 10.56 12.96 -4.84
C MET A 181 12.08 12.69 -4.84
N TYR A 182 12.51 11.48 -5.23
CA TYR A 182 13.93 11.14 -5.43
C TYR A 182 14.57 12.02 -6.50
N GLY A 183 13.92 12.20 -7.65
CA GLY A 183 14.43 13.04 -8.73
C GLY A 183 14.70 14.47 -8.28
N LEU A 184 13.76 15.06 -7.54
CA LEU A 184 13.94 16.39 -6.95
C LEU A 184 15.10 16.40 -5.93
N ALA A 185 15.16 15.42 -5.03
CA ALA A 185 16.18 15.35 -3.97
C ALA A 185 17.59 15.17 -4.52
N ALA A 186 17.76 14.34 -5.54
CA ALA A 186 19.03 14.01 -6.15
C ALA A 186 19.56 15.08 -7.13
N ALA A 187 18.75 16.06 -7.52
CA ALA A 187 19.09 17.07 -8.53
C ALA A 187 20.44 17.78 -8.29
N PRO A 188 20.85 18.17 -7.06
CA PRO A 188 22.15 18.80 -6.82
C PRO A 188 23.35 17.86 -6.99
N PHE A 189 23.14 16.53 -6.94
CA PHE A 189 24.22 15.53 -6.83
C PHE A 189 24.31 14.59 -8.02
N ARG A 190 23.21 14.33 -8.74
CA ARG A 190 23.08 13.28 -9.77
C ARG A 190 22.21 13.74 -10.95
N HIS A 191 22.69 14.73 -11.70
CA HIS A 191 21.93 15.41 -12.75
C HIS A 191 21.24 14.49 -13.78
N GLY A 192 21.93 13.51 -14.35
CA GLY A 192 21.35 12.61 -15.35
C GLY A 192 20.25 11.72 -14.77
N ARG A 193 20.53 11.05 -13.65
CA ARG A 193 19.56 10.17 -12.97
C ARG A 193 18.34 10.94 -12.44
N SER A 194 18.56 12.14 -11.96
CA SER A 194 17.52 13.03 -11.49
C SER A 194 16.57 13.44 -12.60
N ARG A 195 17.10 13.82 -13.79
CA ARG A 195 16.29 14.14 -14.98
C ARG A 195 15.47 12.94 -15.44
N ALA A 196 16.11 11.78 -15.60
CA ALA A 196 15.43 10.55 -16.00
C ALA A 196 14.31 10.18 -15.01
N ALA A 197 14.58 10.29 -13.70
CA ALA A 197 13.58 9.99 -12.66
C ALA A 197 12.35 10.90 -12.76
N VAL A 198 12.54 12.23 -12.92
CA VAL A 198 11.42 13.16 -13.02
C VAL A 198 10.64 12.98 -14.32
N LEU A 199 11.35 12.81 -15.45
CA LEU A 199 10.73 12.61 -16.77
C LEU A 199 9.93 11.30 -16.84
N ALA A 200 10.31 10.27 -16.11
CA ALA A 200 9.56 9.01 -16.02
C ALA A 200 8.42 9.08 -15.00
N ALA A 201 8.63 9.74 -13.86
CA ALA A 201 7.72 9.68 -12.73
C ALA A 201 6.33 10.29 -12.99
N LEU A 202 6.28 11.52 -13.53
CA LEU A 202 5.00 12.21 -13.72
C LEU A 202 4.13 11.56 -14.82
N PRO A 203 4.66 11.15 -15.99
CA PRO A 203 3.88 10.37 -16.95
C PRO A 203 3.40 9.02 -16.40
N LEU A 204 4.27 8.31 -15.64
CA LEU A 204 3.88 7.06 -14.99
C LEU A 204 2.74 7.27 -13.99
N LEU A 205 2.79 8.35 -13.20
CA LEU A 205 1.72 8.72 -12.27
C LEU A 205 0.41 9.04 -13.02
N ALA A 206 0.48 9.77 -14.12
CA ALA A 206 -0.68 10.08 -14.95
C ALA A 206 -1.26 8.84 -15.63
N GLY A 207 -0.42 7.98 -16.23
CA GLY A 207 -0.81 6.75 -16.90
C GLY A 207 -1.28 5.64 -15.95
N SER A 208 -1.02 5.77 -14.64
CA SER A 208 -1.59 4.92 -13.61
C SER A 208 -2.92 5.45 -13.03
N GLY A 209 -3.56 6.41 -13.72
CA GLY A 209 -4.90 6.89 -13.38
C GLY A 209 -4.95 8.07 -12.40
N ALA A 210 -3.81 8.75 -12.15
CA ALA A 210 -3.74 9.89 -11.22
C ALA A 210 -3.19 11.18 -11.88
N PRO A 211 -3.76 11.66 -13.01
CA PRO A 211 -3.23 12.83 -13.72
C PRO A 211 -3.29 14.13 -12.91
N ALA A 212 -4.34 14.34 -12.13
CA ALA A 212 -4.46 15.52 -11.27
C ALA A 212 -3.37 15.54 -10.18
N MET A 213 -3.03 14.38 -9.60
CA MET A 213 -1.95 14.26 -8.63
C MET A 213 -0.57 14.47 -9.29
N ALA A 214 -0.40 14.02 -10.55
CA ALA A 214 0.82 14.28 -11.32
C ALA A 214 1.03 15.78 -11.57
N LEU A 215 -0.02 16.49 -11.94
CA LEU A 215 0.02 17.94 -12.10
C LEU A 215 0.32 18.67 -10.79
N ALA A 216 -0.41 18.34 -9.72
CA ALA A 216 -0.21 18.96 -8.41
C ALA A 216 1.24 18.74 -7.90
N ALA A 217 1.75 17.51 -8.01
CA ALA A 217 3.13 17.19 -7.65
C ALA A 217 4.14 17.93 -8.53
N GLY A 218 3.92 17.95 -9.86
CA GLY A 218 4.76 18.66 -10.81
C GLY A 218 4.84 20.16 -10.55
N LEU A 219 3.70 20.81 -10.33
CA LEU A 219 3.64 22.24 -9.98
C LEU A 219 4.33 22.53 -8.64
N GLY A 220 4.09 21.71 -7.62
CA GLY A 220 4.82 21.79 -6.34
C GLY A 220 6.33 21.64 -6.54
N GLY A 221 6.74 20.70 -7.40
CA GLY A 221 8.14 20.50 -7.79
C GLY A 221 8.75 21.71 -8.48
N LEU A 222 8.02 22.35 -9.42
CA LEU A 222 8.44 23.60 -10.08
C LEU A 222 8.67 24.72 -9.07
N VAL A 223 7.76 24.91 -8.14
CA VAL A 223 7.89 25.93 -7.09
C VAL A 223 9.16 25.70 -6.26
N VAL A 224 9.40 24.45 -5.84
CA VAL A 224 10.60 24.10 -5.04
C VAL A 224 11.88 24.30 -5.83
N VAL A 225 11.89 23.92 -7.11
CA VAL A 225 13.05 24.06 -8.01
C VAL A 225 13.33 25.53 -8.29
N TRP A 226 12.30 26.33 -8.57
CA TRP A 226 12.43 27.76 -8.87
C TRP A 226 13.00 28.55 -7.69
N ASN A 227 12.50 28.24 -6.49
CA ASN A 227 12.94 28.87 -5.25
C ASN A 227 14.28 28.33 -4.71
N SER A 228 14.92 27.41 -5.43
CA SER A 228 16.19 26.80 -4.99
C SER A 228 17.34 27.80 -5.03
N ARG A 229 18.19 27.78 -4.00
CA ARG A 229 19.44 28.54 -3.95
C ARG A 229 20.52 28.02 -4.89
N TYR A 230 20.43 26.74 -5.32
CA TYR A 230 21.37 26.11 -6.24
C TYR A 230 21.04 26.43 -7.68
N ALA A 231 21.92 27.15 -8.39
CA ALA A 231 21.72 27.52 -9.81
C ALA A 231 21.48 26.29 -10.71
N GLN A 232 22.21 25.21 -10.47
CA GLN A 232 22.06 23.93 -11.18
C GLN A 232 20.68 23.29 -10.99
N VAL A 233 20.05 23.49 -9.83
CA VAL A 233 18.69 23.03 -9.56
C VAL A 233 17.67 23.91 -10.26
N ARG A 234 17.88 25.24 -10.35
CA ARG A 234 17.00 26.11 -11.13
C ARG A 234 17.02 25.75 -12.62
N ALA A 235 18.19 25.43 -13.16
CA ALA A 235 18.31 24.92 -14.52
C ALA A 235 17.58 23.57 -14.75
N PHE A 236 17.22 22.86 -13.69
CA PHE A 236 16.45 21.62 -13.75
C PHE A 236 14.94 21.85 -13.97
N ALA A 237 14.44 23.10 -13.83
CA ALA A 237 13.03 23.44 -13.98
C ALA A 237 12.44 23.01 -15.33
N TRP A 238 13.21 23.09 -16.41
CA TRP A 238 12.77 22.63 -17.73
C TRP A 238 12.44 21.13 -17.77
N ALA A 239 13.21 20.30 -17.04
CA ALA A 239 12.92 18.86 -16.98
C ALA A 239 11.62 18.57 -16.25
N VAL A 240 11.33 19.33 -15.17
CA VAL A 240 10.05 19.24 -14.45
C VAL A 240 8.89 19.70 -15.35
N ALA A 241 9.07 20.81 -16.07
CA ALA A 241 8.07 21.32 -17.01
C ALA A 241 7.81 20.33 -18.16
N ALA A 242 8.87 19.74 -18.73
CA ALA A 242 8.74 18.70 -19.75
C ALA A 242 8.02 17.44 -19.20
N ALA A 243 8.31 17.05 -17.98
CA ALA A 243 7.64 15.93 -17.33
C ALA A 243 6.14 16.21 -17.10
N ILE A 244 5.76 17.44 -16.73
CA ILE A 244 4.36 17.85 -16.63
C ILE A 244 3.67 17.76 -18.00
N ALA A 245 4.31 18.30 -19.06
CA ALA A 245 3.76 18.24 -20.40
C ALA A 245 3.57 16.79 -20.87
N ALA A 246 4.57 15.93 -20.62
CA ALA A 246 4.48 14.50 -20.93
C ALA A 246 3.38 13.79 -20.12
N ALA A 247 3.16 14.16 -18.85
CA ALA A 247 2.08 13.61 -18.02
C ALA A 247 0.69 14.04 -18.56
N VAL A 248 0.54 15.30 -18.98
CA VAL A 248 -0.69 15.78 -19.63
C VAL A 248 -0.96 15.03 -20.92
N LEU A 249 0.07 14.89 -21.78
CA LEU A 249 -0.04 14.14 -23.03
C LEU A 249 -0.43 12.67 -22.78
N MET A 250 0.24 12.01 -21.85
CA MET A 250 -0.08 10.63 -21.44
C MET A 250 -1.54 10.51 -20.98
N ALA A 251 -1.99 11.44 -20.13
CA ALA A 251 -3.35 11.45 -19.63
C ALA A 251 -4.41 11.67 -20.73
N LEU A 252 -4.09 12.49 -21.74
CA LEU A 252 -4.96 12.71 -22.91
C LEU A 252 -5.03 11.47 -23.80
N VAL A 253 -3.87 10.88 -24.14
CA VAL A 253 -3.78 9.68 -24.99
C VAL A 253 -4.50 8.48 -24.37
N LEU A 254 -4.36 8.29 -23.06
CA LEU A 254 -4.98 7.17 -22.34
C LEU A 254 -6.41 7.47 -21.84
N GLY A 255 -6.97 8.64 -22.13
CA GLY A 255 -8.31 9.03 -21.64
C GLY A 255 -8.41 9.03 -20.11
N ALA A 256 -7.28 9.27 -19.39
CA ALA A 256 -7.21 9.15 -17.94
C ALA A 256 -7.83 10.34 -17.19
N TRP A 257 -8.23 11.40 -17.89
CA TRP A 257 -8.90 12.55 -17.31
C TRP A 257 -10.32 12.21 -16.92
N ARG A 258 -10.52 11.81 -15.65
CA ARG A 258 -11.85 11.66 -15.07
C ARG A 258 -11.90 12.43 -13.76
N TRP A 259 -12.82 13.36 -13.66
CA TRP A 259 -13.04 14.14 -12.45
C TRP A 259 -13.82 13.29 -11.45
N ARG A 260 -13.22 12.99 -10.30
CA ARG A 260 -13.84 12.16 -9.25
C ARG A 260 -13.91 12.89 -7.91
N ALA A 261 -14.16 14.19 -7.93
CA ALA A 261 -14.35 14.92 -6.68
C ALA A 261 -15.71 14.55 -6.08
N HIS A 262 -15.69 13.97 -4.90
CA HIS A 262 -16.86 13.79 -4.06
C HIS A 262 -16.69 14.70 -2.85
N GLY A 263 -17.63 15.63 -2.64
CA GLY A 263 -17.58 16.53 -1.50
C GLY A 263 -17.65 15.76 -0.18
N LEU A 264 -16.79 16.13 0.78
CA LEU A 264 -16.90 15.67 2.16
C LEU A 264 -18.01 16.44 2.87
N GLY A 265 -18.94 15.73 3.49
CA GLY A 265 -19.87 16.29 4.44
C GLY A 265 -19.18 16.59 5.78
N TRP A 266 -19.72 17.52 6.56
CA TRP A 266 -19.23 17.80 7.92
C TRP A 266 -19.28 16.56 8.82
N SER A 267 -20.22 15.64 8.58
CA SER A 267 -20.37 14.35 9.25
C SER A 267 -19.19 13.40 9.03
N ASP A 268 -18.43 13.55 7.95
CA ASP A 268 -17.36 12.64 7.56
C ASP A 268 -16.01 13.01 8.20
N LEU A 269 -15.87 14.27 8.64
CA LEU A 269 -14.62 14.80 9.20
C LEU A 269 -14.07 14.00 10.40
N PRO A 270 -14.87 13.55 11.38
CA PRO A 270 -14.37 12.72 12.48
C PRO A 270 -13.81 11.37 11.97
N GLY A 271 -14.43 10.79 10.93
CA GLY A 271 -13.95 9.57 10.27
C GLY A 271 -12.59 9.78 9.61
N VAL A 272 -12.44 10.85 8.85
CA VAL A 272 -11.18 11.24 8.18
C VAL A 272 -10.09 11.54 9.22
N ALA A 273 -10.40 12.28 10.28
CA ALA A 273 -9.44 12.58 11.34
C ALA A 273 -8.94 11.29 12.02
N ARG A 274 -9.84 10.36 12.35
CA ARG A 274 -9.48 9.05 12.90
C ARG A 274 -8.63 8.24 11.92
N GLN A 275 -8.96 8.28 10.62
CA GLN A 275 -8.15 7.64 9.57
C GLN A 275 -6.74 8.21 9.54
N TRP A 276 -6.55 9.52 9.53
CA TRP A 276 -5.21 10.14 9.54
C TRP A 276 -4.40 9.74 10.76
N LEU A 277 -5.02 9.74 11.95
CA LEU A 277 -4.35 9.36 13.20
C LEU A 277 -3.79 7.93 13.14
N TRP A 278 -4.55 6.97 12.63
CA TRP A 278 -4.13 5.57 12.58
C TRP A 278 -3.31 5.23 11.34
N PHE A 279 -3.71 5.73 10.18
CA PHE A 279 -3.07 5.40 8.91
C PHE A 279 -1.64 5.93 8.83
N LEU A 280 -1.41 7.15 9.31
CA LEU A 280 -0.10 7.81 9.28
C LEU A 280 0.75 7.51 10.54
N TRP A 281 0.22 6.75 11.51
CA TRP A 281 0.96 6.38 12.71
C TRP A 281 2.10 5.40 12.39
N PRO A 282 3.30 5.53 13.00
CA PRO A 282 3.74 6.54 13.97
C PRO A 282 4.50 7.72 13.34
N ALA A 283 4.49 7.86 12.00
CA ALA A 283 5.30 8.87 11.31
C ALA A 283 4.75 10.30 11.49
N TRP A 284 3.43 10.51 11.58
CA TRP A 284 2.85 11.85 11.62
C TRP A 284 3.28 12.70 12.83
N PRO A 285 3.37 12.19 14.08
CA PRO A 285 3.80 13.02 15.20
C PRO A 285 5.25 13.48 15.05
N LEU A 286 6.10 12.61 14.50
CA LEU A 286 7.51 12.92 14.23
C LEU A 286 7.63 13.93 13.08
N ALA A 287 6.86 13.78 12.02
CA ALA A 287 6.80 14.73 10.91
C ALA A 287 6.34 16.12 11.38
N LEU A 288 5.26 16.18 12.19
CA LEU A 288 4.81 17.44 12.79
C LEU A 288 5.86 18.06 13.69
N TRP A 289 6.57 17.26 14.49
CA TRP A 289 7.69 17.73 15.29
C TRP A 289 8.78 18.36 14.43
N THR A 290 9.16 17.72 13.31
CA THR A 290 10.10 18.28 12.34
C THR A 290 9.60 19.61 11.80
N LEU A 291 8.37 19.68 11.30
CA LEU A 291 7.79 20.90 10.75
C LEU A 291 7.72 22.03 11.77
N TRP A 292 7.34 21.73 13.01
CA TRP A 292 7.31 22.71 14.10
C TRP A 292 8.72 23.23 14.43
N ARG A 293 9.71 22.34 14.45
CA ARG A 293 11.10 22.68 14.77
C ARG A 293 11.72 23.60 13.73
N TRP A 294 11.43 23.36 12.43
CA TRP A 294 11.90 24.16 11.29
C TRP A 294 10.82 25.09 10.71
N ARG A 295 9.76 25.45 11.44
CA ARG A 295 8.63 26.24 10.95
C ARG A 295 8.99 27.58 10.27
N ARG A 296 10.15 28.17 10.59
CA ARG A 296 10.65 29.40 9.97
C ARG A 296 11.44 29.14 8.68
N HIS A 297 11.65 27.91 8.30
CA HIS A 297 12.55 27.50 7.22
C HIS A 297 11.93 26.40 6.33
N LEU A 298 10.62 26.42 6.16
CA LEU A 298 9.87 25.39 5.39
C LEU A 298 10.27 25.33 3.91
N SER A 299 10.92 26.38 3.38
CA SER A 299 11.46 26.42 2.01
C SER A 299 12.73 25.59 1.82
N TYR A 300 13.35 25.08 2.91
CA TYR A 300 14.52 24.22 2.77
C TYR A 300 14.14 22.88 2.13
N ARG A 301 15.01 22.39 1.25
CA ARG A 301 14.75 21.21 0.40
C ARG A 301 14.37 19.96 1.18
N HIS A 302 14.98 19.73 2.34
CA HIS A 302 14.70 18.57 3.19
C HIS A 302 13.31 18.63 3.86
N LEU A 303 12.61 19.77 3.78
CA LEU A 303 11.24 19.96 4.22
C LEU A 303 10.28 20.12 3.04
N SER A 304 10.61 21.04 2.10
CA SER A 304 9.72 21.39 0.99
C SER A 304 9.49 20.22 0.02
N ILE A 305 10.51 19.40 -0.26
CA ILE A 305 10.36 18.26 -1.17
C ILE A 305 9.44 17.17 -0.59
N PRO A 306 9.62 16.69 0.66
CA PRO A 306 8.69 15.72 1.25
C PRO A 306 7.27 16.26 1.47
N LEU A 307 7.11 17.59 1.64
CA LEU A 307 5.79 18.21 1.77
C LEU A 307 4.95 18.14 0.49
N ILE A 308 5.56 17.97 -0.69
CA ILE A 308 4.82 17.82 -1.95
C ILE A 308 3.92 16.57 -1.91
N PRO A 309 4.44 15.34 -1.78
CA PRO A 309 3.59 14.15 -1.72
C PRO A 309 2.63 14.17 -0.53
N VAL A 310 3.04 14.71 0.62
CA VAL A 310 2.15 14.84 1.79
C VAL A 310 0.98 15.76 1.48
N GLY A 311 1.22 16.95 0.92
CA GLY A 311 0.17 17.89 0.57
C GLY A 311 -0.78 17.34 -0.51
N VAL A 312 -0.22 16.74 -1.57
CA VAL A 312 -1.02 16.10 -2.64
C VAL A 312 -1.90 15.00 -2.05
N ALA A 313 -1.34 14.13 -1.21
CA ALA A 313 -2.10 13.02 -0.62
C ALA A 313 -3.21 13.50 0.32
N LEU A 314 -2.95 14.48 1.18
CA LEU A 314 -3.96 15.03 2.10
C LEU A 314 -5.11 15.71 1.34
N VAL A 315 -4.79 16.53 0.34
CA VAL A 315 -5.80 17.19 -0.50
C VAL A 315 -6.62 16.15 -1.28
N SER A 316 -5.94 15.16 -1.88
CA SER A 316 -6.62 14.10 -2.63
C SER A 316 -7.50 13.24 -1.73
N ASN A 317 -7.05 12.90 -0.52
CA ASN A 317 -7.86 12.17 0.45
C ASN A 317 -9.14 12.95 0.81
N LEU A 318 -9.05 14.25 1.04
CA LEU A 318 -10.20 15.11 1.34
C LEU A 318 -11.17 15.22 0.14
N THR A 319 -10.65 15.34 -1.08
CA THR A 319 -11.48 15.46 -2.29
C THR A 319 -12.06 14.13 -2.78
N MET A 320 -11.54 12.99 -2.31
CA MET A 320 -11.97 11.63 -2.67
C MET A 320 -12.68 10.91 -1.50
N SER A 321 -13.47 11.64 -0.72
CA SER A 321 -14.28 11.10 0.40
C SER A 321 -13.51 10.26 1.41
N GLY A 322 -12.27 10.66 1.73
CA GLY A 322 -11.46 9.94 2.71
C GLY A 322 -10.77 8.68 2.18
N SER A 323 -10.40 8.63 0.90
CA SER A 323 -9.70 7.48 0.31
C SER A 323 -8.37 7.19 1.02
N ASP A 324 -8.23 6.01 1.63
CA ASP A 324 -6.98 5.52 2.24
C ASP A 324 -5.88 5.32 1.20
N ARG A 325 -6.24 4.97 -0.03
CA ARG A 325 -5.33 4.78 -1.15
C ARG A 325 -4.71 6.11 -1.62
N ALA A 326 -5.49 7.18 -1.66
CA ALA A 326 -4.96 8.51 -1.94
C ALA A 326 -3.99 8.97 -0.84
N LEU A 327 -4.32 8.67 0.42
CA LEU A 327 -3.48 9.02 1.57
C LEU A 327 -2.13 8.27 1.58
N MET A 328 -2.09 7.05 1.03
CA MET A 328 -0.88 6.23 0.92
C MET A 328 0.25 6.96 0.17
N LEU A 329 -0.06 7.78 -0.83
CA LEU A 329 0.94 8.50 -1.64
C LEU A 329 1.78 9.48 -0.81
N GLY A 330 1.27 9.93 0.34
CA GLY A 330 1.97 10.83 1.27
C GLY A 330 2.95 10.12 2.21
N LEU A 331 2.86 8.79 2.37
CA LEU A 331 3.65 8.04 3.36
C LEU A 331 5.16 8.16 3.17
N PRO A 332 5.74 8.12 1.94
CA PRO A 332 7.16 8.34 1.72
C PRO A 332 7.63 9.71 2.21
N GLY A 333 6.88 10.77 1.90
CA GLY A 333 7.17 12.12 2.37
C GLY A 333 7.08 12.25 3.89
N MET A 334 6.05 11.63 4.47
CA MET A 334 5.85 11.61 5.92
C MET A 334 7.00 10.88 6.64
N ALA A 335 7.48 9.76 6.10
CA ALA A 335 8.60 8.99 6.64
C ALA A 335 9.92 9.77 6.56
N VAL A 336 10.16 10.48 5.45
CA VAL A 336 11.33 11.38 5.31
C VAL A 336 11.29 12.49 6.36
N LEU A 337 10.16 13.17 6.52
CA LEU A 337 10.00 14.19 7.56
C LEU A 337 10.21 13.61 8.97
N ALA A 338 9.65 12.44 9.24
CA ALA A 338 9.81 11.75 10.52
C ALA A 338 11.28 11.42 10.83
N ALA A 339 12.08 11.06 9.82
CA ALA A 339 13.50 10.78 10.01
C ALA A 339 14.29 12.02 10.46
N PHE A 340 13.94 13.21 9.99
CA PHE A 340 14.58 14.46 10.44
C PHE A 340 14.19 14.88 11.86
N ALA A 341 13.17 14.26 12.48
CA ALA A 341 12.90 14.42 13.91
C ALA A 341 13.94 13.70 14.79
N LEU A 342 14.46 12.55 14.33
CA LEU A 342 15.27 11.64 15.15
C LEU A 342 16.46 12.29 15.85
N PRO A 343 17.27 13.16 15.20
CA PRO A 343 18.39 13.84 15.85
C PRO A 343 17.96 14.80 16.96
N THR A 344 16.70 15.23 16.97
CA THR A 344 16.19 16.27 17.89
C THR A 344 15.31 15.70 19.00
N LEU A 345 15.09 14.37 19.01
CA LEU A 345 14.27 13.72 20.02
C LEU A 345 14.96 13.72 21.39
N LYS A 346 14.20 14.06 22.43
CA LYS A 346 14.63 13.90 23.81
C LYS A 346 14.72 12.41 24.16
N ARG A 347 15.61 12.05 25.08
CA ARG A 347 15.77 10.66 25.56
C ARG A 347 14.47 10.06 26.10
N SER A 348 13.67 10.87 26.81
CA SER A 348 12.36 10.44 27.31
C SER A 348 11.39 10.08 26.20
N THR A 349 11.33 10.89 25.12
CA THR A 349 10.46 10.62 23.98
C THR A 349 10.90 9.34 23.22
N ALA A 350 12.21 9.19 23.00
CA ALA A 350 12.74 7.96 22.38
C ALA A 350 12.44 6.72 23.24
N ALA A 351 12.60 6.82 24.56
CA ALA A 351 12.26 5.74 25.48
C ALA A 351 10.75 5.43 25.45
N ALA A 352 9.88 6.43 25.40
CA ALA A 352 8.44 6.23 25.30
C ALA A 352 8.04 5.49 24.00
N ILE A 353 8.66 5.83 22.86
CA ILE A 353 8.47 5.11 21.59
C ILE A 353 8.86 3.63 21.74
N ASP A 354 10.02 3.37 22.35
CA ASP A 354 10.50 2.00 22.55
C ASP A 354 9.55 1.19 23.45
N TRP A 355 9.15 1.74 24.59
CA TRP A 355 8.24 1.08 25.53
C TRP A 355 6.87 0.80 24.89
N LEU A 356 6.28 1.81 24.25
CA LEU A 356 5.00 1.65 23.57
C LEU A 356 5.08 0.54 22.51
N SER A 357 6.12 0.58 21.66
CA SER A 357 6.31 -0.41 20.62
C SER A 357 6.52 -1.82 21.17
N MET A 358 7.34 -1.95 22.21
CA MET A 358 7.60 -3.24 22.86
C MET A 358 6.30 -3.85 23.41
N PHE A 359 5.54 -3.11 24.20
CA PHE A 359 4.30 -3.63 24.78
C PHE A 359 3.26 -3.91 23.71
N PHE A 360 3.03 -2.96 22.81
CA PHE A 360 2.01 -3.10 21.79
C PHE A 360 2.26 -4.31 20.88
N PHE A 361 3.44 -4.40 20.29
CA PHE A 361 3.74 -5.48 19.33
C PHE A 361 3.95 -6.84 20.00
N THR A 362 4.43 -6.89 21.24
CA THR A 362 4.48 -8.15 22.01
C THR A 362 3.07 -8.64 22.33
N LEU A 363 2.17 -7.74 22.72
CA LEU A 363 0.77 -8.10 22.96
C LEU A 363 0.08 -8.57 21.65
N CYS A 364 0.29 -7.88 20.55
CA CYS A 364 -0.23 -8.31 19.24
C CYS A 364 0.31 -9.70 18.85
N ALA A 365 1.62 -9.92 18.97
CA ALA A 365 2.23 -11.22 18.67
C ALA A 365 1.67 -12.33 19.57
N LEU A 366 1.55 -12.07 20.87
CA LEU A 366 0.95 -13.02 21.81
C LEU A 366 -0.49 -13.34 21.43
N THR A 367 -1.29 -12.33 21.07
CA THR A 367 -2.68 -12.53 20.63
C THR A 367 -2.74 -13.42 19.38
N ILE A 368 -1.85 -13.19 18.40
CA ILE A 368 -1.78 -14.00 17.19
C ILE A 368 -1.45 -15.46 17.54
N TRP A 369 -0.46 -15.69 18.41
CA TRP A 369 -0.10 -17.04 18.86
C TRP A 369 -1.22 -17.72 19.63
N VAL A 370 -1.89 -17.03 20.56
CA VAL A 370 -3.00 -17.59 21.35
C VAL A 370 -4.17 -18.00 20.44
N ILE A 371 -4.52 -17.18 19.46
CA ILE A 371 -5.61 -17.54 18.54
C ILE A 371 -5.17 -18.69 17.62
N TYR A 372 -3.91 -18.70 17.14
CA TYR A 372 -3.39 -19.81 16.35
C TYR A 372 -3.45 -21.13 17.12
N THR A 373 -2.95 -21.17 18.35
CA THR A 373 -3.02 -22.39 19.18
C THR A 373 -4.46 -22.79 19.47
N ALA A 374 -5.34 -21.84 19.76
CA ALA A 374 -6.75 -22.09 19.98
C ALA A 374 -7.45 -22.71 18.74
N MET A 375 -7.12 -22.25 17.53
CA MET A 375 -7.67 -22.82 16.29
C MET A 375 -7.29 -24.30 16.11
N HIS A 376 -6.05 -24.67 16.46
CA HIS A 376 -5.52 -26.02 16.22
C HIS A 376 -5.80 -27.01 17.37
N THR A 377 -5.87 -26.52 18.60
CA THR A 377 -5.99 -27.39 19.81
C THR A 377 -7.33 -27.28 20.53
N GLY A 378 -8.14 -26.26 20.18
CA GLY A 378 -9.36 -25.93 20.92
C GLY A 378 -9.10 -25.20 22.26
N VAL A 379 -7.83 -24.94 22.63
CA VAL A 379 -7.44 -24.30 23.89
C VAL A 379 -6.64 -23.03 23.62
N PRO A 380 -7.07 -21.89 24.20
CA PRO A 380 -8.24 -21.63 25.04
C PRO A 380 -9.58 -21.71 24.29
N ALA A 381 -10.62 -22.21 24.94
CA ALA A 381 -11.93 -22.47 24.31
C ALA A 381 -12.63 -21.22 23.77
N LYS A 382 -12.55 -20.07 24.47
CA LYS A 382 -13.21 -18.82 24.04
C LYS A 382 -12.67 -18.30 22.71
N PRO A 383 -11.35 -18.13 22.47
CA PRO A 383 -10.81 -17.77 21.16
C PRO A 383 -11.17 -18.78 20.06
N ALA A 384 -11.13 -20.10 20.34
CA ALA A 384 -11.53 -21.13 19.38
C ALA A 384 -13.00 -20.98 18.95
N ALA A 385 -13.93 -20.81 19.92
CA ALA A 385 -15.34 -20.59 19.65
C ALA A 385 -15.59 -19.27 18.86
N ASN A 386 -14.83 -18.22 19.15
CA ASN A 386 -14.93 -16.96 18.41
C ASN A 386 -14.52 -17.12 16.95
N VAL A 387 -13.45 -17.87 16.67
CA VAL A 387 -13.03 -18.16 15.28
C VAL A 387 -14.12 -18.96 14.56
N ALA A 388 -14.64 -20.02 15.15
CA ALA A 388 -15.72 -20.83 14.58
C ALA A 388 -16.98 -20.00 14.29
N LYS A 389 -17.31 -19.03 15.16
CA LYS A 389 -18.43 -18.11 14.97
C LYS A 389 -18.21 -17.09 13.83
N LEU A 390 -16.99 -16.56 13.71
CA LEU A 390 -16.63 -15.53 12.72
C LEU A 390 -16.33 -16.10 11.33
N ALA A 391 -15.85 -17.34 11.26
CA ALA A 391 -15.54 -18.06 10.04
C ALA A 391 -16.21 -19.45 10.01
N PRO A 392 -17.54 -19.52 9.87
CA PRO A 392 -18.26 -20.79 9.84
C PRO A 392 -17.81 -21.67 8.66
N GLY A 393 -17.50 -22.94 8.95
CA GLY A 393 -17.02 -23.90 7.94
C GLY A 393 -15.54 -23.79 7.60
N PHE A 394 -14.78 -22.96 8.32
CA PHE A 394 -13.32 -22.94 8.18
C PHE A 394 -12.67 -24.20 8.78
N GLU A 395 -11.86 -24.87 7.97
CA GLU A 395 -11.04 -26.01 8.39
C GLU A 395 -9.58 -25.58 8.54
N THR A 396 -8.97 -25.94 9.67
CA THR A 396 -7.57 -25.58 9.95
C THR A 396 -6.61 -26.42 9.14
N SER A 397 -5.62 -25.78 8.53
CA SER A 397 -4.51 -26.46 7.86
C SER A 397 -3.20 -26.17 8.59
N PHE A 398 -2.42 -27.22 8.86
CA PHE A 398 -1.12 -27.09 9.53
C PHE A 398 0.02 -27.02 8.50
N SER A 399 0.92 -26.05 8.65
CA SER A 399 2.14 -25.91 7.87
C SER A 399 3.35 -25.79 8.79
N LEU A 400 4.24 -26.78 8.76
CA LEU A 400 5.48 -26.76 9.55
C LEU A 400 6.38 -25.58 9.16
N LEU A 401 6.48 -25.27 7.85
CA LEU A 401 7.27 -24.13 7.37
C LEU A 401 6.75 -22.80 7.93
N ALA A 402 5.43 -22.60 7.90
CA ALA A 402 4.80 -21.40 8.46
C ALA A 402 5.09 -21.28 9.97
N LEU A 403 4.98 -22.39 10.71
CA LEU A 403 5.29 -22.43 12.14
C LEU A 403 6.76 -22.08 12.43
N LEU A 404 7.69 -22.65 11.67
CA LEU A 404 9.14 -22.39 11.84
C LEU A 404 9.49 -20.93 11.52
N LEU A 405 8.92 -20.35 10.45
CA LEU A 405 9.12 -18.95 10.11
C LEU A 405 8.54 -18.02 11.19
N ALA A 406 7.35 -18.33 11.70
CA ALA A 406 6.73 -17.58 12.78
C ALA A 406 7.55 -17.64 14.08
N ALA A 407 8.05 -18.84 14.44
CA ALA A 407 8.91 -19.04 15.60
C ALA A 407 10.23 -18.27 15.45
N ALA A 408 10.89 -18.35 14.29
CA ALA A 408 12.12 -17.62 14.00
C ALA A 408 11.91 -16.10 14.11
N GLY A 409 10.81 -15.57 13.54
CA GLY A 409 10.46 -14.15 13.66
C GLY A 409 10.21 -13.72 15.10
N THR A 410 9.51 -14.55 15.87
CA THR A 410 9.25 -14.30 17.30
C THR A 410 10.55 -14.30 18.13
N LEU A 411 11.43 -15.25 17.90
CA LEU A 411 12.75 -15.31 18.56
C LEU A 411 13.63 -14.11 18.18
N ALA A 412 13.62 -13.71 16.91
CA ALA A 412 14.30 -12.51 16.44
C ALA A 412 13.77 -11.25 17.14
N TRP A 413 12.44 -11.14 17.33
CA TRP A 413 11.81 -10.05 18.08
C TRP A 413 12.25 -10.01 19.55
N LEU A 414 12.20 -11.13 20.25
CA LEU A 414 12.63 -11.22 21.65
C LEU A 414 14.11 -10.85 21.82
N TRP A 415 14.97 -11.34 20.90
CA TRP A 415 16.36 -10.94 20.85
C TRP A 415 16.53 -9.44 20.59
N LEU A 416 15.76 -8.87 19.67
CA LEU A 416 15.82 -7.44 19.33
C LEU A 416 15.38 -6.55 20.50
N VAL A 417 14.30 -6.93 21.21
CA VAL A 417 13.84 -6.24 22.42
C VAL A 417 14.94 -6.27 23.48
N ARG A 418 15.54 -7.44 23.75
CA ARG A 418 16.66 -7.56 24.69
C ARG A 418 17.86 -6.72 24.28
N TRP A 419 18.23 -6.74 23.00
CA TRP A 419 19.33 -5.92 22.46
C TRP A 419 19.03 -4.43 22.60
N ARG A 420 17.81 -3.99 22.32
CA ARG A 420 17.41 -2.59 22.36
C ARG A 420 17.34 -2.04 23.79
N THR A 421 16.89 -2.80 24.75
CA THR A 421 16.82 -2.42 26.17
C THR A 421 18.20 -2.42 26.85
N GLY A 422 19.20 -3.04 26.23
CA GLY A 422 20.58 -3.03 26.69
C GLY A 422 21.27 -1.65 26.57
N ARG A 423 22.56 -1.57 26.96
CA ARG A 423 23.34 -0.33 27.09
C ARG A 423 23.70 0.40 25.78
N HIS A 424 23.35 -0.12 24.62
CA HIS A 424 23.73 0.43 23.31
C HIS A 424 22.76 1.50 22.82
N ARG A 425 22.92 2.75 23.16
CA ARG A 425 21.88 3.79 23.03
C ARG A 425 22.15 4.92 22.04
N GLU A 426 23.22 4.88 21.22
CA GLU A 426 23.71 6.10 20.58
C GLU A 426 23.25 6.34 19.12
N ALA A 427 22.86 5.32 18.35
CA ALA A 427 22.54 5.52 16.93
C ALA A 427 21.15 6.19 16.72
N LEU A 428 21.07 7.16 15.78
CA LEU A 428 19.89 7.98 15.50
C LEU A 428 18.64 7.15 15.13
N TRP A 429 18.79 6.12 14.29
CA TRP A 429 17.71 5.26 13.81
C TRP A 429 17.14 4.29 14.86
N LYS A 430 17.78 4.13 16.00
CA LYS A 430 17.40 3.12 17.01
C LYS A 430 15.96 3.24 17.51
N SER A 431 15.43 4.46 17.66
CA SER A 431 14.05 4.68 18.10
C SER A 431 12.99 4.18 17.10
N MET A 432 13.37 3.94 15.83
CA MET A 432 12.48 3.40 14.82
C MET A 432 12.61 1.88 14.60
N VAL A 433 13.60 1.24 15.23
CA VAL A 433 13.83 -0.22 15.05
C VAL A 433 12.69 -1.03 15.61
N LEU A 434 12.26 -0.78 16.85
CA LEU A 434 11.16 -1.54 17.46
C LEU A 434 9.82 -1.30 16.75
N PRO A 435 9.41 -0.06 16.39
CA PRO A 435 8.21 0.15 15.59
C PRO A 435 8.25 -0.60 14.26
N ALA A 436 9.31 -0.47 13.48
CA ALA A 436 9.43 -1.12 12.16
C ALA A 436 9.45 -2.65 12.26
N SER A 437 10.27 -3.19 13.19
CA SER A 437 10.37 -4.63 13.39
C SER A 437 9.11 -5.23 13.99
N GLY A 438 8.39 -4.48 14.84
CA GLY A 438 7.11 -4.91 15.39
C GLY A 438 6.03 -5.02 14.32
N VAL A 439 5.94 -4.05 13.41
CA VAL A 439 5.03 -4.11 12.25
C VAL A 439 5.39 -5.29 11.35
N ALA A 440 6.69 -5.47 11.02
CA ALA A 440 7.15 -6.59 10.22
C ALA A 440 6.87 -7.95 10.88
N LEU A 441 7.07 -8.06 12.21
CA LEU A 441 6.72 -9.26 12.97
C LEU A 441 5.24 -9.58 12.89
N CYS A 442 4.38 -8.60 13.21
CA CYS A 442 2.92 -8.82 13.17
C CYS A 442 2.47 -9.24 11.77
N TRP A 443 3.02 -8.62 10.71
CA TRP A 443 2.74 -8.99 9.34
C TRP A 443 3.21 -10.41 9.03
N LEU A 444 4.43 -10.77 9.41
CA LEU A 444 4.96 -12.12 9.24
C LEU A 444 4.07 -13.16 9.95
N LEU A 445 3.69 -12.91 11.20
CA LEU A 445 2.84 -13.83 11.95
C LEU A 445 1.44 -13.97 11.35
N LEU A 446 0.84 -12.87 10.89
CA LEU A 446 -0.45 -12.90 10.19
C LEU A 446 -0.38 -13.68 8.88
N MET A 447 0.69 -13.45 8.09
CA MET A 447 0.88 -14.06 6.77
C MET A 447 1.52 -15.46 6.82
N THR A 448 1.77 -16.00 7.99
CA THR A 448 2.19 -17.39 8.20
C THR A 448 1.14 -18.16 8.99
N LEU A 449 0.84 -17.75 10.21
CA LEU A 449 -0.03 -18.49 11.13
C LEU A 449 -1.52 -18.33 10.82
N TRP A 450 -1.94 -17.12 10.42
CA TRP A 450 -3.35 -16.82 10.15
C TRP A 450 -3.69 -16.77 8.66
N LEU A 451 -2.72 -16.99 7.77
CA LEU A 451 -2.97 -16.88 6.34
C LEU A 451 -4.15 -17.74 5.86
N PRO A 452 -4.29 -19.04 6.25
CA PRO A 452 -5.42 -19.85 5.83
C PRO A 452 -6.77 -19.28 6.29
N LEU A 453 -6.85 -18.81 7.55
CA LEU A 453 -8.05 -18.19 8.09
C LEU A 453 -8.38 -16.86 7.40
N LEU A 454 -7.35 -16.02 7.19
CA LEU A 454 -7.51 -14.72 6.53
C LEU A 454 -7.89 -14.89 5.06
N ASP A 455 -7.32 -15.88 4.38
CA ASP A 455 -7.67 -16.17 3.00
C ASP A 455 -9.10 -16.68 2.90
N TYR A 456 -9.50 -17.67 3.71
CA TYR A 456 -10.88 -18.12 3.78
C TYR A 456 -11.89 -16.97 4.02
N ALA A 457 -11.55 -16.04 4.93
CA ALA A 457 -12.44 -14.94 5.29
C ALA A 457 -12.50 -13.81 4.23
N ARG A 458 -11.44 -13.61 3.47
CA ARG A 458 -11.28 -12.45 2.57
C ARG A 458 -11.32 -12.81 1.08
N SER A 459 -10.97 -14.05 0.72
CA SER A 459 -11.08 -14.55 -0.64
C SER A 459 -12.55 -14.66 -1.07
N PRO A 460 -12.85 -14.40 -2.34
CA PRO A 460 -14.16 -14.71 -2.90
C PRO A 460 -14.37 -16.20 -3.17
N ARG A 461 -13.36 -17.07 -3.05
CA ARG A 461 -13.41 -18.50 -3.38
C ARG A 461 -14.56 -19.25 -2.71
N PRO A 462 -14.78 -19.17 -1.38
CA PRO A 462 -15.88 -19.88 -0.73
C PRO A 462 -17.28 -19.43 -1.21
N TRP A 463 -17.39 -18.18 -1.65
CA TRP A 463 -18.62 -17.65 -2.25
C TRP A 463 -18.85 -18.20 -3.66
N VAL A 464 -17.81 -18.23 -4.49
CA VAL A 464 -17.86 -18.77 -5.86
C VAL A 464 -18.17 -20.27 -5.83
N GLU A 465 -17.60 -21.04 -4.90
CA GLU A 465 -17.88 -22.47 -4.71
C GLU A 465 -19.35 -22.74 -4.39
N ARG A 466 -19.98 -21.89 -3.57
CA ARG A 466 -21.43 -21.99 -3.30
C ARG A 466 -22.29 -21.68 -4.53
N ILE A 467 -21.83 -20.76 -5.38
CA ILE A 467 -22.49 -20.45 -6.65
C ILE A 467 -22.34 -21.62 -7.63
N ALA A 468 -21.19 -22.28 -7.65
CA ALA A 468 -20.93 -23.44 -8.51
C ALA A 468 -21.85 -24.64 -8.21
N ALA A 469 -22.42 -24.72 -7.02
CA ALA A 469 -23.47 -25.69 -6.71
C ALA A 469 -24.83 -25.36 -7.33
N LEU A 470 -25.04 -24.13 -7.83
CA LEU A 470 -26.31 -23.64 -8.38
C LEU A 470 -26.23 -23.34 -9.88
N VAL A 471 -25.02 -23.11 -10.42
CA VAL A 471 -24.80 -22.67 -11.82
C VAL A 471 -23.88 -23.67 -12.51
N PRO A 472 -24.30 -24.26 -13.64
CA PRO A 472 -23.46 -25.15 -14.44
C PRO A 472 -22.19 -24.45 -14.95
N ALA A 473 -21.12 -25.22 -15.17
CA ALA A 473 -19.81 -24.68 -15.55
C ALA A 473 -19.81 -23.99 -16.95
N ASP A 474 -20.68 -24.42 -17.83
CA ASP A 474 -20.85 -23.88 -19.19
C ASP A 474 -21.86 -22.73 -19.29
N ALA A 475 -22.46 -22.33 -18.16
CA ALA A 475 -23.49 -21.30 -18.14
C ALA A 475 -22.90 -19.90 -18.37
N CYS A 476 -23.67 -19.02 -19.00
CA CYS A 476 -23.45 -17.58 -19.00
C CYS A 476 -24.30 -16.94 -17.89
N ILE A 477 -23.73 -15.92 -17.22
CA ILE A 477 -24.37 -15.23 -16.11
C ILE A 477 -24.66 -13.77 -16.48
N ALA A 478 -25.92 -13.39 -16.49
CA ALA A 478 -26.35 -11.99 -16.57
C ALA A 478 -26.33 -11.37 -15.17
N ALA A 479 -25.55 -10.31 -14.95
CA ALA A 479 -25.37 -9.69 -13.64
C ALA A 479 -25.33 -8.16 -13.74
N PRO A 480 -26.43 -7.50 -14.16
CA PRO A 480 -26.43 -6.05 -14.38
C PRO A 480 -26.09 -5.29 -13.11
N GLY A 481 -25.13 -4.37 -13.23
CA GLY A 481 -24.69 -3.52 -12.12
C GLY A 481 -23.91 -4.25 -11.03
N LEU A 482 -23.49 -5.50 -11.25
CA LEU A 482 -22.63 -6.21 -10.31
C LEU A 482 -21.28 -5.48 -10.16
N ALA A 483 -20.78 -5.40 -8.92
CA ALA A 483 -19.50 -4.75 -8.65
C ALA A 483 -18.36 -5.42 -9.43
N PRO A 484 -17.42 -4.66 -10.01
CA PRO A 484 -16.32 -5.21 -10.83
C PRO A 484 -15.50 -6.31 -10.12
N ALA A 485 -15.32 -6.21 -8.81
CA ALA A 485 -14.66 -7.25 -8.03
C ALA A 485 -15.42 -8.58 -8.03
N ALA A 486 -16.74 -8.55 -7.96
CA ALA A 486 -17.55 -9.76 -8.01
C ALA A 486 -17.55 -10.38 -9.41
N VAL A 487 -17.59 -9.55 -10.46
CA VAL A 487 -17.41 -10.00 -11.85
C VAL A 487 -16.06 -10.69 -12.02
N ALA A 488 -14.97 -10.06 -11.56
CA ALA A 488 -13.61 -10.62 -11.60
C ALA A 488 -13.54 -11.99 -10.89
N ALA A 489 -14.21 -12.12 -9.73
CA ALA A 489 -14.25 -13.39 -9.00
C ALA A 489 -14.96 -14.51 -9.80
N LEU A 490 -16.12 -14.20 -10.39
CA LEU A 490 -16.89 -15.16 -11.19
C LEU A 490 -16.13 -15.58 -12.45
N GLU A 491 -15.51 -14.63 -13.15
CA GLU A 491 -14.73 -14.92 -14.36
C GLU A 491 -13.43 -15.69 -14.07
N TYR A 492 -12.72 -15.35 -12.98
CA TYR A 492 -11.42 -15.98 -12.65
C TYR A 492 -11.58 -17.32 -11.95
N LEU A 493 -12.35 -17.37 -10.86
CA LEU A 493 -12.49 -18.58 -10.04
C LEU A 493 -13.58 -19.50 -10.54
N GLY A 494 -14.69 -18.93 -11.02
CA GLY A 494 -15.84 -19.69 -11.52
C GLY A 494 -15.75 -20.06 -13.02
N ARG A 495 -14.85 -19.36 -13.75
CA ARG A 495 -14.68 -19.52 -15.21
C ARG A 495 -15.95 -19.26 -16.04
N TRP A 496 -16.94 -18.58 -15.48
CA TRP A 496 -18.16 -18.24 -16.20
C TRP A 496 -17.98 -16.95 -17.03
N PRO A 497 -18.49 -16.92 -18.28
CA PRO A 497 -18.74 -15.67 -18.99
C PRO A 497 -19.79 -14.85 -18.22
N VAL A 498 -19.44 -13.62 -17.84
CA VAL A 498 -20.34 -12.72 -17.12
C VAL A 498 -20.70 -11.53 -18.01
N ASP A 499 -21.99 -11.20 -18.10
CA ASP A 499 -22.46 -9.94 -18.67
C ASP A 499 -22.97 -9.03 -17.56
N ALA A 500 -22.23 -7.97 -17.26
CA ALA A 500 -22.56 -7.00 -16.21
C ALA A 500 -23.15 -5.68 -16.76
N ARG A 501 -23.41 -5.59 -18.07
CA ARG A 501 -24.04 -4.41 -18.70
C ARG A 501 -25.47 -4.22 -18.22
N ALA A 502 -25.96 -2.99 -18.28
CA ALA A 502 -27.32 -2.67 -17.81
C ALA A 502 -28.43 -3.53 -18.50
N ALA A 503 -28.24 -3.84 -19.77
CA ALA A 503 -29.18 -4.66 -20.55
C ALA A 503 -28.89 -6.18 -20.51
N ALA A 504 -28.06 -6.66 -19.56
CA ALA A 504 -27.66 -8.07 -19.49
C ALA A 504 -28.83 -9.04 -19.31
N MET A 505 -29.93 -8.62 -18.68
CA MET A 505 -31.12 -9.43 -18.46
C MET A 505 -31.88 -9.74 -19.76
N ASP A 506 -31.76 -8.88 -20.78
CA ASP A 506 -32.39 -9.03 -22.10
C ASP A 506 -31.53 -9.91 -23.03
N GLY A 507 -30.28 -10.21 -22.64
CA GLY A 507 -29.35 -11.05 -23.38
C GLY A 507 -29.71 -12.53 -23.33
N ASN A 508 -28.83 -13.38 -23.88
CA ASN A 508 -29.07 -14.84 -24.01
C ASN A 508 -28.50 -15.69 -22.87
N CYS A 509 -28.07 -15.09 -21.76
CA CYS A 509 -27.54 -15.85 -20.64
C CYS A 509 -28.61 -16.74 -19.99
N SER A 510 -28.22 -17.96 -19.63
CA SER A 510 -29.09 -18.96 -19.00
C SER A 510 -29.35 -18.70 -17.53
N HIS A 511 -28.43 -18.00 -16.87
CA HIS A 511 -28.51 -17.64 -15.44
C HIS A 511 -28.40 -16.15 -15.25
N ALA A 512 -28.97 -15.66 -14.15
CA ALA A 512 -28.79 -14.26 -13.71
C ALA A 512 -28.44 -14.18 -12.22
N MET A 513 -27.75 -13.12 -11.83
CA MET A 513 -27.38 -12.88 -10.45
C MET A 513 -27.70 -11.47 -10.01
N GLN A 514 -28.12 -11.36 -8.75
CA GLN A 514 -28.32 -10.09 -8.06
C GLN A 514 -27.84 -10.20 -6.61
N ILE A 515 -27.07 -9.23 -6.14
CA ILE A 515 -26.68 -9.11 -4.72
C ILE A 515 -27.67 -8.16 -4.04
N THR A 516 -28.27 -8.60 -2.93
CA THR A 516 -29.22 -7.80 -2.17
C THR A 516 -28.91 -7.81 -0.66
N ARG A 517 -29.32 -6.75 0.03
CA ARG A 517 -29.38 -6.66 1.49
C ARG A 517 -30.81 -6.56 2.00
N ALA A 518 -31.77 -6.57 1.07
CA ALA A 518 -33.16 -6.40 1.40
C ALA A 518 -33.75 -7.66 2.06
N GLN A 519 -34.58 -7.45 3.07
CA GLN A 519 -35.43 -8.46 3.69
C GLN A 519 -36.85 -7.88 3.80
N PRO A 520 -37.89 -8.54 3.27
CA PRO A 520 -37.87 -9.84 2.57
C PRO A 520 -37.14 -9.78 1.22
N LEU A 521 -36.72 -10.97 0.71
CA LEU A 521 -36.04 -11.08 -0.58
C LEU A 521 -36.94 -10.54 -1.70
N PRO A 522 -36.36 -9.81 -2.68
CA PRO A 522 -37.13 -9.33 -3.83
C PRO A 522 -37.69 -10.48 -4.66
N ALA A 523 -38.84 -10.25 -5.27
CA ALA A 523 -39.45 -11.21 -6.20
C ALA A 523 -38.54 -11.44 -7.42
N ALA A 524 -38.61 -12.64 -7.99
CA ALA A 524 -37.87 -12.95 -9.21
C ALA A 524 -38.31 -12.03 -10.37
N PRO A 525 -37.37 -11.54 -11.19
CA PRO A 525 -37.70 -10.77 -12.37
C PRO A 525 -38.56 -11.58 -13.35
N ALA A 526 -39.35 -10.90 -14.20
CA ALA A 526 -40.17 -11.56 -15.21
C ALA A 526 -39.30 -12.42 -16.14
N GLY A 527 -39.74 -13.67 -16.41
CA GLY A 527 -38.99 -14.63 -17.24
C GLY A 527 -37.86 -15.37 -16.49
N TRP A 528 -37.73 -15.18 -15.18
CA TRP A 528 -36.71 -15.82 -14.37
C TRP A 528 -37.31 -16.51 -13.13
N GLU A 529 -36.74 -17.63 -12.72
CA GLU A 529 -37.09 -18.30 -11.46
C GLU A 529 -35.89 -18.34 -10.52
N LEU A 530 -36.10 -18.26 -9.20
CA LEU A 530 -35.04 -18.35 -8.20
C LEU A 530 -34.52 -19.79 -8.14
N ALA A 531 -33.28 -20.01 -8.59
CA ALA A 531 -32.61 -21.30 -8.52
C ALA A 531 -32.04 -21.57 -7.11
N GLY A 532 -31.65 -20.50 -6.39
CA GLY A 532 -31.14 -20.61 -5.05
C GLY A 532 -30.47 -19.33 -4.58
N THR A 533 -29.91 -19.40 -3.38
CA THR A 533 -29.20 -18.28 -2.76
C THR A 533 -27.79 -18.71 -2.34
N ALA A 534 -26.82 -17.82 -2.53
CA ALA A 534 -25.45 -18.00 -2.07
C ALA A 534 -25.05 -16.81 -1.17
N GLN A 535 -24.25 -17.09 -0.14
CA GLN A 535 -23.80 -16.07 0.78
C GLN A 535 -22.33 -16.31 1.12
N ARG A 536 -21.54 -15.23 1.33
CA ARG A 536 -20.18 -15.39 1.85
C ARG A 536 -20.25 -15.95 3.28
N PRO A 537 -19.38 -16.91 3.65
CA PRO A 537 -19.42 -17.48 5.00
C PRO A 537 -19.25 -16.44 6.11
N THR A 538 -18.48 -15.39 5.83
CA THR A 538 -18.10 -14.34 6.79
C THR A 538 -18.95 -13.07 6.68
N ASP A 539 -19.84 -12.96 5.68
CA ASP A 539 -20.75 -11.83 5.52
C ASP A 539 -22.20 -12.31 5.65
N ARG A 540 -22.90 -11.80 6.65
CA ARG A 540 -24.29 -12.14 6.94
C ARG A 540 -25.31 -11.17 6.33
N ASN A 541 -24.82 -10.04 5.79
CA ASN A 541 -25.70 -8.96 5.34
C ASN A 541 -25.98 -9.01 3.85
N GLU A 542 -25.07 -9.60 3.06
CA GLU A 542 -25.22 -9.68 1.61
C GLU A 542 -25.64 -11.10 1.17
N ILE A 543 -26.75 -11.17 0.46
CA ILE A 543 -27.29 -12.41 -0.10
C ILE A 543 -27.22 -12.29 -1.62
N THR A 544 -26.62 -13.28 -2.26
CA THR A 544 -26.61 -13.42 -3.71
C THR A 544 -27.79 -14.29 -4.13
N LEU A 545 -28.68 -13.73 -4.92
CA LEU A 545 -29.80 -14.43 -5.54
C LEU A 545 -29.31 -14.94 -6.90
N VAL A 546 -29.49 -16.24 -7.16
CA VAL A 546 -29.18 -16.90 -8.42
C VAL A 546 -30.49 -17.28 -9.07
N TYR A 547 -30.70 -16.80 -10.27
CA TYR A 547 -31.90 -17.06 -11.07
C TYR A 547 -31.56 -17.93 -12.27
N ARG A 548 -32.49 -18.76 -12.69
CA ARG A 548 -32.46 -19.52 -13.93
C ARG A 548 -33.52 -18.96 -14.89
N ARG A 549 -33.20 -18.88 -16.16
CA ARG A 549 -34.14 -18.42 -17.17
C ARG A 549 -35.23 -19.45 -17.39
N LEU A 550 -36.48 -19.02 -17.40
CA LEU A 550 -37.60 -19.86 -17.80
C LEU A 550 -37.58 -20.12 -19.32
N PRO A 551 -37.93 -21.32 -19.78
CA PRO A 551 -38.08 -21.56 -21.24
C PRO A 551 -39.10 -20.59 -21.83
N PRO A 552 -38.90 -20.11 -23.05
CA PRO A 552 -39.89 -19.27 -23.70
C PRO A 552 -41.22 -20.04 -23.78
N ARG A 553 -42.28 -19.38 -23.33
CA ARG A 553 -43.65 -19.95 -23.43
C ARG A 553 -44.10 -20.03 -24.86
#